data_bb33b957d43552bb7adbab28d6f32920
#
_entry.id   bb33b957d43552bb7adbab28d6f32920
#
_cell.length_a   1.000
_cell.length_b   1.000
_cell.length_c   1.000
_cell.angle_alpha   90.00
_cell.angle_beta   90.00
_cell.angle_gamma   90.00
#
_symmetry.space_group_name_H-M   'P 1'
#
loop_
_entity.id
_entity.type
_entity.pdbx_description
1 polymer ?
#
loop_
_entity_poly.entity_id
_entity_poly.type
_entity_poly.pdbx_seq_one_letter_code
_entity_poly.pdbx_strand_id
1 'polypeptide(L)'
;MLSLVAVLAVPRLPAKDRPIPIKVVVVTMFEIGADSGDRPGELQYWVEREKLDRVIPFPQGYHDLRMNGDGVLAVLTGVGTAKSAASIMALGMDPRFDLTRAYWLVAGIAGINPARGSLGSAAWAEWVVDGDLAREIDAREIPAGWKTGMLPLRGSVPYEQPSDSSEGEVYRLDPRLVEWAFRLTERVPLTDSEAMQMARRPYPSENARRPPFVLKGDTLSAGTFWHGKLMDEWANDWVRYHTGGKGDFVTTAMEDTGTLQSLTFLARAGRVDVRRVLVLRTASNFDQPPPGISAAENLARTKLGQYSAFVPALEAAWRVGNTVVESLVRDWPKYRDVTPAGK
;
A
#
# COMPACT_ATOMS: atom_id res chain seq x y z
N MET A 1 62.72 -20.41 41.26
CA MET A 1 61.29 -20.55 41.04
C MET A 1 60.86 -19.44 40.06
N LEU A 2 60.68 -19.79 38.78
CA LEU A 2 60.14 -18.87 37.76
C LEU A 2 58.65 -19.14 37.67
N SER A 3 57.84 -18.14 38.01
CA SER A 3 56.38 -18.22 37.80
C SER A 3 56.03 -17.86 36.35
N LEU A 4 55.49 -18.81 35.64
CA LEU A 4 54.95 -18.67 34.30
C LEU A 4 53.54 -18.02 34.43
N VAL A 5 53.39 -16.77 34.00
CA VAL A 5 52.09 -16.10 33.86
C VAL A 5 51.48 -16.49 32.51
N ALA A 6 50.50 -17.37 32.53
CA ALA A 6 49.73 -17.68 31.35
C ALA A 6 48.71 -16.54 31.06
N VAL A 7 48.95 -15.80 29.98
CA VAL A 7 48.02 -14.79 29.44
C VAL A 7 46.92 -15.53 28.69
N LEU A 8 45.75 -15.67 29.30
CA LEU A 8 44.55 -16.17 28.64
C LEU A 8 44.09 -15.14 27.60
N ALA A 9 44.23 -15.49 26.32
CA ALA A 9 43.66 -14.73 25.21
C ALA A 9 42.12 -14.84 25.29
N VAL A 10 41.46 -13.75 25.65
CA VAL A 10 40.01 -13.61 25.55
C VAL A 10 39.62 -13.64 24.06
N PRO A 11 38.77 -14.58 23.59
CA PRO A 11 38.33 -14.58 22.20
C PRO A 11 37.58 -13.26 21.92
N ARG A 12 38.09 -12.49 20.97
CA ARG A 12 37.35 -11.33 20.42
C ARG A 12 36.10 -11.86 19.73
N LEU A 13 34.92 -11.51 20.27
CA LEU A 13 33.67 -11.68 19.58
C LEU A 13 33.79 -11.00 18.20
N PRO A 14 33.30 -11.64 17.11
CA PRO A 14 33.34 -11.03 15.80
C PRO A 14 32.64 -9.65 15.87
N ALA A 15 33.25 -8.66 15.24
CA ALA A 15 32.66 -7.34 15.14
C ALA A 15 31.27 -7.50 14.50
N LYS A 16 30.21 -7.14 15.20
CA LYS A 16 28.86 -7.13 14.64
C LYS A 16 28.90 -6.20 13.43
N ASP A 17 28.67 -6.75 12.24
CA ASP A 17 28.57 -5.95 11.02
C ASP A 17 27.60 -4.78 11.26
N ARG A 18 28.00 -3.58 10.83
CA ARG A 18 27.12 -2.41 10.98
C ARG A 18 25.85 -2.64 10.15
N PRO A 19 24.66 -2.31 10.69
CA PRO A 19 23.43 -2.42 9.93
C PRO A 19 23.52 -1.64 8.61
N ILE A 20 22.98 -2.22 7.55
CA ILE A 20 22.93 -1.60 6.23
C ILE A 20 21.93 -0.45 6.28
N PRO A 21 22.33 0.80 6.01
CA PRO A 21 21.40 1.92 5.99
C PRO A 21 20.51 1.84 4.75
N ILE A 22 19.21 1.85 4.95
CA ILE A 22 18.21 1.85 3.90
C ILE A 22 17.64 3.25 3.71
N LYS A 23 17.56 3.70 2.46
CA LYS A 23 16.96 4.99 2.11
C LYS A 23 15.47 4.87 1.85
N VAL A 24 15.08 3.87 1.05
CA VAL A 24 13.68 3.64 0.69
C VAL A 24 13.38 2.15 0.78
N VAL A 25 12.27 1.81 1.43
CA VAL A 25 11.66 0.49 1.38
C VAL A 25 10.44 0.57 0.46
N VAL A 26 10.46 -0.21 -0.61
CA VAL A 26 9.29 -0.41 -1.48
C VAL A 26 8.56 -1.65 -1.00
N VAL A 27 7.28 -1.49 -0.68
CA VAL A 27 6.41 -2.57 -0.20
C VAL A 27 5.47 -2.97 -1.33
N THR A 28 5.58 -4.22 -1.76
CA THR A 28 4.71 -4.86 -2.76
C THR A 28 4.04 -6.08 -2.16
N MET A 29 2.95 -6.57 -2.74
CA MET A 29 2.11 -7.55 -2.08
C MET A 29 2.10 -8.91 -2.77
N PHE A 30 2.29 -8.97 -4.08
CA PHE A 30 2.34 -10.25 -4.81
C PHE A 30 3.28 -10.20 -6.01
N GLU A 31 3.73 -11.38 -6.43
CA GLU A 31 4.40 -11.61 -7.70
C GLU A 31 3.80 -12.84 -8.39
N ILE A 32 3.94 -12.92 -9.70
CA ILE A 32 3.45 -14.02 -10.51
C ILE A 32 4.65 -14.75 -11.11
N GLY A 33 4.98 -15.93 -10.54
CA GLY A 33 6.14 -16.70 -10.99
C GLY A 33 7.45 -16.20 -10.39
N ALA A 34 8.43 -15.89 -11.24
CA ALA A 34 9.74 -15.38 -10.82
C ALA A 34 9.72 -13.87 -10.58
N ASP A 35 10.73 -13.34 -9.87
CA ASP A 35 10.85 -11.91 -9.63
C ASP A 35 11.23 -11.08 -10.87
N SER A 36 11.51 -11.75 -11.99
CA SER A 36 11.89 -11.13 -13.27
C SER A 36 11.74 -12.08 -14.44
N GLY A 37 11.52 -11.53 -15.64
CA GLY A 37 11.63 -12.25 -16.90
C GLY A 37 10.38 -13.05 -17.33
N ASP A 38 9.29 -12.97 -16.58
CA ASP A 38 8.03 -13.62 -16.93
C ASP A 38 6.84 -12.65 -16.83
N ARG A 39 5.64 -13.13 -16.52
CA ARG A 39 4.47 -12.27 -16.35
C ARG A 39 4.55 -11.49 -15.06
N PRO A 40 4.51 -10.14 -15.09
CA PRO A 40 4.73 -9.34 -13.91
C PRO A 40 3.57 -9.41 -12.89
N GLY A 41 3.93 -9.47 -11.61
CA GLY A 41 3.16 -8.98 -10.50
C GLY A 41 3.63 -7.58 -10.07
N GLU A 42 3.52 -7.26 -8.80
CA GLU A 42 3.87 -5.92 -8.29
C GLU A 42 5.38 -5.72 -8.09
N LEU A 43 6.15 -6.79 -7.87
CA LEU A 43 7.58 -6.70 -7.56
C LEU A 43 8.45 -6.59 -8.83
N GLN A 44 8.11 -7.31 -9.91
CA GLN A 44 8.99 -7.50 -11.06
C GLN A 44 9.49 -6.19 -11.65
N TYR A 45 8.62 -5.18 -11.88
CA TYR A 45 9.08 -3.90 -12.45
C TYR A 45 10.08 -3.16 -11.56
N TRP A 46 9.98 -3.30 -10.25
CA TRP A 46 10.95 -2.75 -9.32
C TRP A 46 12.29 -3.48 -9.42
N VAL A 47 12.28 -4.82 -9.48
CA VAL A 47 13.50 -5.63 -9.61
C VAL A 47 14.23 -5.29 -10.89
N GLU A 48 13.53 -5.31 -12.03
CA GLU A 48 14.14 -5.15 -13.35
C GLU A 48 14.63 -3.72 -13.61
N ARG A 49 13.81 -2.74 -13.28
CA ARG A 49 14.05 -1.35 -13.69
C ARG A 49 14.87 -0.55 -12.68
N GLU A 50 14.76 -0.88 -11.38
CA GLU A 50 15.60 -0.30 -10.32
C GLU A 50 16.85 -1.13 -10.02
N LYS A 51 17.09 -2.19 -10.80
CA LYS A 51 18.26 -3.07 -10.65
C LYS A 51 18.42 -3.58 -9.22
N LEU A 52 17.32 -4.11 -8.65
CA LEU A 52 17.34 -4.70 -7.32
C LEU A 52 17.95 -6.12 -7.39
N ASP A 53 19.20 -6.20 -7.88
CA ASP A 53 19.85 -7.45 -8.25
C ASP A 53 20.30 -8.28 -7.03
N ARG A 54 20.49 -7.64 -5.88
CA ARG A 54 20.90 -8.32 -4.67
C ARG A 54 19.71 -9.02 -4.01
N VAL A 55 19.75 -10.35 -4.01
CA VAL A 55 18.82 -11.19 -3.24
C VAL A 55 19.32 -11.33 -1.81
N ILE A 56 18.48 -11.09 -0.84
CA ILE A 56 18.80 -11.22 0.57
C ILE A 56 17.82 -12.24 1.18
N PRO A 57 18.30 -13.41 1.64
CA PRO A 57 17.45 -14.42 2.26
C PRO A 57 16.65 -13.83 3.43
N PHE A 58 15.34 -14.08 3.42
CA PHE A 58 14.41 -13.54 4.42
C PHE A 58 13.40 -14.61 4.87
N PRO A 59 13.85 -15.70 5.50
CA PRO A 59 13.01 -16.83 5.85
C PRO A 59 11.93 -16.51 6.91
N GLN A 60 12.06 -15.41 7.64
CA GLN A 60 11.06 -14.92 8.59
C GLN A 60 9.95 -14.08 7.95
N GLY A 61 10.06 -13.73 6.67
CA GLY A 61 9.05 -13.02 5.88
C GLY A 61 8.39 -13.91 4.84
N TYR A 62 7.58 -13.31 4.00
CA TYR A 62 6.84 -14.02 2.96
C TYR A 62 7.72 -14.42 1.77
N HIS A 63 8.73 -13.62 1.46
CA HIS A 63 9.60 -13.77 0.30
C HIS A 63 10.99 -13.19 0.60
N ASP A 64 12.04 -13.60 -0.14
CA ASP A 64 13.35 -12.99 -0.03
C ASP A 64 13.32 -11.50 -0.43
N LEU A 65 14.19 -10.71 0.19
CA LEU A 65 14.28 -9.27 -0.10
C LEU A 65 15.11 -9.02 -1.35
N ARG A 66 14.78 -7.94 -2.06
CA ARG A 66 15.53 -7.45 -3.19
C ARG A 66 16.12 -6.07 -2.88
N MET A 67 17.36 -5.81 -3.27
CA MET A 67 18.04 -4.55 -2.94
C MET A 67 19.02 -4.14 -4.06
N ASN A 68 19.21 -2.82 -4.24
CA ASN A 68 20.28 -2.26 -5.07
C ASN A 68 21.39 -1.61 -4.22
N GLY A 69 22.43 -1.08 -4.92
CA GLY A 69 23.55 -0.38 -4.28
C GLY A 69 23.19 1.01 -3.76
N ASP A 70 22.09 1.60 -4.18
CA ASP A 70 21.67 2.97 -3.85
C ASP A 70 20.88 3.06 -2.54
N GLY A 71 20.60 1.91 -1.91
CA GLY A 71 19.86 1.82 -0.64
C GLY A 71 18.35 1.72 -0.81
N VAL A 72 17.88 1.25 -1.97
CA VAL A 72 16.49 0.87 -2.19
C VAL A 72 16.33 -0.62 -1.89
N LEU A 73 15.41 -0.94 -1.00
CA LEU A 73 15.05 -2.30 -0.58
C LEU A 73 13.59 -2.57 -0.95
N ALA A 74 13.32 -3.67 -1.64
CA ALA A 74 11.95 -4.13 -1.87
C ALA A 74 11.62 -5.33 -0.99
N VAL A 75 10.40 -5.31 -0.44
CA VAL A 75 9.80 -6.40 0.32
C VAL A 75 8.48 -6.82 -0.31
N LEU A 76 8.32 -8.11 -0.55
CA LEU A 76 7.08 -8.73 -0.99
C LEU A 76 6.38 -9.33 0.24
N THR A 77 5.22 -8.79 0.59
CA THR A 77 4.57 -9.11 1.87
C THR A 77 3.65 -10.33 1.83
N GLY A 78 3.17 -10.70 0.65
CA GLY A 78 2.02 -11.59 0.49
C GLY A 78 0.70 -10.82 0.60
N VAL A 79 -0.34 -11.36 -0.04
CA VAL A 79 -1.67 -10.74 -0.10
C VAL A 79 -2.40 -10.86 1.24
N GLY A 80 -3.01 -9.76 1.66
CA GLY A 80 -3.88 -9.65 2.83
C GLY A 80 -3.18 -9.09 4.08
N THR A 81 -3.98 -8.49 4.95
CA THR A 81 -3.57 -7.76 6.15
C THR A 81 -2.62 -8.54 7.06
N ALA A 82 -2.92 -9.82 7.33
CA ALA A 82 -2.12 -10.66 8.23
C ALA A 82 -0.70 -10.91 7.71
N LYS A 83 -0.56 -11.24 6.41
CA LYS A 83 0.76 -11.49 5.82
C LYS A 83 1.58 -10.22 5.72
N SER A 84 0.93 -9.12 5.37
CA SER A 84 1.56 -7.81 5.32
C SER A 84 2.09 -7.41 6.70
N ALA A 85 1.26 -7.50 7.74
CA ALA A 85 1.68 -7.21 9.11
C ALA A 85 2.87 -8.07 9.55
N ALA A 86 2.82 -9.37 9.33
CA ALA A 86 3.90 -10.28 9.72
C ALA A 86 5.22 -9.97 9.00
N SER A 87 5.17 -9.77 7.67
CA SER A 87 6.37 -9.51 6.87
C SER A 87 7.02 -8.16 7.21
N ILE A 88 6.21 -7.11 7.43
CA ILE A 88 6.73 -5.79 7.80
C ILE A 88 7.30 -5.78 9.22
N MET A 89 6.65 -6.45 10.19
CA MET A 89 7.21 -6.61 11.52
C MET A 89 8.54 -7.37 11.49
N ALA A 90 8.62 -8.47 10.73
CA ALA A 90 9.85 -9.23 10.58
C ALA A 90 10.99 -8.39 9.98
N LEU A 91 10.70 -7.60 8.93
CA LEU A 91 11.69 -6.69 8.32
C LEU A 91 12.11 -5.58 9.31
N GLY A 92 11.16 -4.96 9.99
CA GLY A 92 11.44 -3.86 10.91
C GLY A 92 12.29 -4.26 12.11
N MET A 93 12.19 -5.53 12.54
CA MET A 93 12.99 -6.09 13.63
C MET A 93 14.30 -6.73 13.17
N ASP A 94 14.54 -6.81 11.88
CA ASP A 94 15.76 -7.42 11.34
C ASP A 94 16.99 -6.57 11.66
N PRO A 95 17.98 -7.09 12.42
CA PRO A 95 19.14 -6.33 12.85
C PRO A 95 20.12 -6.02 11.70
N ARG A 96 19.96 -6.65 10.55
CA ARG A 96 20.81 -6.40 9.36
C ARG A 96 20.60 -5.01 8.76
N PHE A 97 19.46 -4.34 9.07
CA PHE A 97 19.09 -3.08 8.44
C PHE A 97 18.93 -1.94 9.45
N ASP A 98 19.38 -0.76 9.05
CA ASP A 98 19.01 0.49 9.71
C ASP A 98 17.88 1.15 8.91
N LEU A 99 16.67 1.11 9.48
CA LEU A 99 15.43 1.61 8.90
C LEU A 99 14.96 2.92 9.55
N THR A 100 15.72 3.46 10.50
CA THR A 100 15.31 4.60 11.34
C THR A 100 15.00 5.86 10.54
N ARG A 101 15.61 6.01 9.36
CA ARG A 101 15.40 7.16 8.46
C ARG A 101 14.83 6.77 7.10
N ALA A 102 14.56 5.48 6.91
CA ALA A 102 14.02 4.98 5.65
C ALA A 102 12.64 5.60 5.35
N TYR A 103 12.42 5.93 4.09
CA TYR A 103 11.07 6.15 3.57
C TYR A 103 10.44 4.82 3.23
N TRP A 104 9.13 4.72 3.43
CA TRP A 104 8.36 3.53 3.10
C TRP A 104 7.34 3.89 2.04
N LEU A 105 7.41 3.22 0.90
CA LEU A 105 6.47 3.37 -0.19
C LEU A 105 5.69 2.07 -0.37
N VAL A 106 4.44 2.06 0.06
CA VAL A 106 3.50 1.00 -0.29
C VAL A 106 3.02 1.28 -1.71
N ALA A 107 3.34 0.40 -2.65
CA ALA A 107 3.05 0.59 -4.07
C ALA A 107 2.46 -0.67 -4.68
N GLY A 108 1.16 -0.66 -4.91
CA GLY A 108 0.45 -1.79 -5.47
C GLY A 108 -0.83 -1.45 -6.21
N ILE A 109 -1.42 -2.45 -6.84
CA ILE A 109 -2.68 -2.30 -7.54
C ILE A 109 -3.88 -2.27 -6.57
N ALA A 110 -5.02 -1.76 -7.06
CA ALA A 110 -6.23 -1.60 -6.26
C ALA A 110 -7.47 -1.61 -7.14
N GLY A 111 -8.64 -1.82 -6.53
CA GLY A 111 -9.90 -1.38 -7.10
C GLY A 111 -10.06 0.13 -6.96
N ILE A 112 -10.77 0.76 -7.89
CA ILE A 112 -11.03 2.21 -7.86
C ILE A 112 -12.52 2.51 -7.96
N ASN A 113 -12.96 3.49 -7.18
CA ASN A 113 -14.31 4.06 -7.28
C ASN A 113 -14.47 4.78 -8.63
N PRO A 114 -15.40 4.34 -9.51
CA PRO A 114 -15.58 4.95 -10.82
C PRO A 114 -16.08 6.40 -10.78
N ALA A 115 -16.63 6.83 -9.66
CA ALA A 115 -17.00 8.25 -9.48
C ALA A 115 -15.76 9.14 -9.27
N ARG A 116 -14.65 8.58 -8.86
CA ARG A 116 -13.43 9.33 -8.47
C ARG A 116 -12.29 9.21 -9.46
N GLY A 117 -12.12 8.05 -10.10
CA GLY A 117 -11.00 7.82 -10.99
C GLY A 117 -11.28 6.86 -12.13
N SER A 118 -10.27 6.66 -12.97
CA SER A 118 -10.29 5.82 -14.17
C SER A 118 -9.37 4.61 -13.99
N LEU A 119 -9.59 3.58 -14.78
CA LEU A 119 -8.66 2.44 -14.89
C LEU A 119 -7.25 2.92 -15.23
N GLY A 120 -6.24 2.36 -14.57
CA GLY A 120 -4.85 2.74 -14.74
C GLY A 120 -4.43 4.02 -13.99
N SER A 121 -5.36 4.73 -13.33
CA SER A 121 -5.04 5.91 -12.49
C SER A 121 -4.24 5.53 -11.25
N ALA A 122 -3.46 6.48 -10.74
CA ALA A 122 -2.61 6.32 -9.57
C ALA A 122 -3.02 7.29 -8.46
N ALA A 123 -3.37 6.79 -7.28
CA ALA A 123 -3.88 7.57 -6.16
C ALA A 123 -2.89 7.58 -4.98
N TRP A 124 -2.54 8.77 -4.52
CA TRP A 124 -1.82 9.02 -3.28
C TRP A 124 -2.79 9.18 -2.12
N ALA A 125 -2.71 8.30 -1.13
CA ALA A 125 -3.59 8.36 0.03
C ALA A 125 -3.03 9.25 1.14
N GLU A 126 -3.88 10.08 1.75
CA GLU A 126 -3.61 10.74 3.03
C GLU A 126 -4.18 9.93 4.18
N TRP A 127 -5.35 9.31 3.96
CA TRP A 127 -6.01 8.46 4.93
C TRP A 127 -6.07 7.02 4.41
N VAL A 128 -5.81 6.09 5.32
CA VAL A 128 -6.06 4.65 5.12
C VAL A 128 -6.99 4.20 6.23
N VAL A 129 -8.12 3.64 5.85
CA VAL A 129 -9.18 3.23 6.76
C VAL A 129 -9.31 1.71 6.72
N ASP A 130 -9.40 1.08 7.89
CA ASP A 130 -9.60 -0.36 8.01
C ASP A 130 -11.06 -0.73 7.74
N GLY A 131 -11.27 -1.70 6.87
CA GLY A 131 -12.58 -2.23 6.52
C GLY A 131 -12.93 -3.53 7.24
N ASP A 132 -12.00 -4.12 8.00
CA ASP A 132 -12.17 -5.41 8.68
C ASP A 132 -12.50 -5.25 10.18
N LEU A 133 -12.05 -4.16 10.82
CA LEU A 133 -12.32 -3.88 12.23
C LEU A 133 -13.75 -3.38 12.42
N ALA A 134 -14.71 -4.27 12.22
CA ALA A 134 -16.14 -3.98 12.22
C ALA A 134 -16.92 -5.10 12.90
N ARG A 135 -18.20 -4.82 13.19
CA ARG A 135 -19.20 -5.85 13.42
C ARG A 135 -19.99 -6.01 12.13
N GLU A 136 -20.24 -7.25 11.74
CA GLU A 136 -20.99 -7.57 10.54
C GLU A 136 -22.27 -8.33 10.89
N ILE A 137 -23.38 -7.94 10.25
CA ILE A 137 -24.66 -8.66 10.29
C ILE A 137 -24.90 -9.19 8.88
N ASP A 138 -25.30 -10.46 8.78
CA ASP A 138 -25.66 -11.10 7.51
C ASP A 138 -26.71 -10.25 6.76
N ALA A 139 -26.50 -10.12 5.44
CA ALA A 139 -27.34 -9.26 4.59
C ALA A 139 -28.84 -9.58 4.69
N ARG A 140 -29.21 -10.82 5.05
CA ARG A 140 -30.60 -11.29 5.22
C ARG A 140 -31.21 -10.89 6.58
N GLU A 141 -30.39 -10.46 7.54
CA GLU A 141 -30.79 -10.10 8.91
C GLU A 141 -30.64 -8.59 9.18
N ILE A 142 -30.24 -7.81 8.17
CA ILE A 142 -30.11 -6.36 8.31
C ILE A 142 -31.51 -5.74 8.58
N PRO A 143 -31.65 -4.95 9.67
CA PRO A 143 -32.91 -4.28 9.98
C PRO A 143 -33.38 -3.36 8.85
N ALA A 144 -34.71 -3.32 8.64
CA ALA A 144 -35.30 -2.40 7.68
C ALA A 144 -34.89 -0.94 7.98
N GLY A 145 -34.40 -0.24 6.95
CA GLY A 145 -33.93 1.15 7.06
C GLY A 145 -32.43 1.31 7.30
N TRP A 146 -31.70 0.23 7.58
CA TRP A 146 -30.24 0.29 7.58
C TRP A 146 -29.69 0.09 6.17
N LYS A 147 -28.70 0.92 5.81
CA LYS A 147 -28.07 0.84 4.48
C LYS A 147 -27.04 -0.29 4.36
N THR A 148 -26.52 -0.76 5.49
CA THR A 148 -25.44 -1.75 5.55
C THR A 148 -25.55 -2.59 6.82
N GLY A 149 -25.03 -3.81 6.79
CA GLY A 149 -24.81 -4.65 7.98
C GLY A 149 -23.47 -4.43 8.66
N MET A 150 -22.64 -3.53 8.10
CA MET A 150 -21.33 -3.18 8.68
C MET A 150 -21.50 -2.07 9.71
N LEU A 151 -21.11 -2.33 10.95
CA LEU A 151 -21.17 -1.38 12.05
C LEU A 151 -19.78 -1.09 12.60
N PRO A 152 -19.52 0.12 13.09
CA PRO A 152 -18.30 0.38 13.84
C PRO A 152 -18.11 -0.64 14.96
N LEU A 153 -16.88 -1.05 15.23
CA LEU A 153 -16.57 -2.10 16.21
C LEU A 153 -17.18 -1.81 17.60
N ARG A 154 -17.29 -0.55 17.97
CA ARG A 154 -17.89 -0.11 19.24
C ARG A 154 -19.31 0.48 19.11
N GLY A 155 -19.84 0.56 17.89
CA GLY A 155 -21.18 1.06 17.61
C GLY A 155 -22.25 -0.02 17.70
N SER A 156 -23.49 0.39 17.90
CA SER A 156 -24.69 -0.47 17.93
C SER A 156 -25.53 -0.36 16.67
N VAL A 157 -25.33 0.71 15.90
CA VAL A 157 -25.99 0.99 14.63
C VAL A 157 -24.97 1.50 13.62
N PRO A 158 -25.25 1.43 12.30
CA PRO A 158 -24.35 1.96 11.28
C PRO A 158 -24.09 3.46 11.53
N TYR A 159 -22.80 3.84 11.49
CA TYR A 159 -22.33 5.24 11.60
C TYR A 159 -22.77 5.95 12.89
N GLU A 160 -22.90 5.22 14.01
CA GLU A 160 -23.18 5.80 15.31
C GLU A 160 -22.09 6.80 15.74
N GLN A 161 -22.51 7.97 16.19
CA GLN A 161 -21.60 9.02 16.65
C GLN A 161 -21.56 9.10 18.18
N PRO A 162 -20.45 9.54 18.80
CA PRO A 162 -19.19 9.93 18.16
C PRO A 162 -18.40 8.73 17.69
N SER A 163 -17.71 8.91 16.57
CA SER A 163 -16.69 7.98 16.10
C SER A 163 -15.42 8.19 16.91
N ASP A 164 -15.33 7.56 18.07
CA ASP A 164 -14.04 7.41 18.73
C ASP A 164 -13.26 6.31 17.99
N SER A 165 -12.58 6.69 16.92
CA SER A 165 -11.74 5.76 16.19
C SER A 165 -10.66 5.22 17.12
N SER A 166 -10.60 3.90 17.26
CA SER A 166 -9.55 3.24 18.01
C SER A 166 -8.28 3.08 17.18
N GLU A 167 -7.19 2.77 17.84
CA GLU A 167 -5.95 2.42 17.18
C GLU A 167 -6.18 1.24 16.21
N GLY A 168 -5.76 1.42 14.98
CA GLY A 168 -5.89 0.42 13.92
C GLY A 168 -7.10 0.60 12.99
N GLU A 169 -8.08 1.44 13.34
CA GLU A 169 -9.24 1.70 12.48
C GLU A 169 -8.95 2.74 11.41
N VAL A 170 -8.08 3.71 11.69
CA VAL A 170 -7.72 4.78 10.75
C VAL A 170 -6.27 5.23 10.93
N TYR A 171 -5.60 5.44 9.81
CA TYR A 171 -4.23 5.95 9.75
C TYR A 171 -4.22 7.23 8.92
N ARG A 172 -3.55 8.26 9.43
CA ARG A 172 -3.29 9.48 8.68
C ARG A 172 -1.81 9.61 8.40
N LEU A 173 -1.46 9.64 7.14
CA LEU A 173 -0.10 9.87 6.67
C LEU A 173 0.27 11.36 6.78
N ASP A 174 1.57 11.71 6.70
CA ASP A 174 1.98 13.13 6.73
C ASP A 174 1.43 13.86 5.47
N PRO A 175 0.47 14.78 5.61
CA PRO A 175 -0.17 15.41 4.46
C PRO A 175 0.79 16.24 3.61
N ARG A 176 1.91 16.71 4.21
CA ARG A 176 2.92 17.49 3.48
C ARG A 176 3.76 16.58 2.60
N LEU A 177 4.09 15.37 3.08
CA LEU A 177 4.81 14.37 2.30
C LEU A 177 3.92 13.85 1.16
N VAL A 178 2.64 13.60 1.42
CA VAL A 178 1.65 13.19 0.40
C VAL A 178 1.48 14.28 -0.66
N GLU A 179 1.32 15.54 -0.26
CA GLU A 179 1.21 16.65 -1.20
C GLU A 179 2.47 16.80 -2.06
N TRP A 180 3.66 16.64 -1.45
CA TRP A 180 4.92 16.66 -2.20
C TRP A 180 4.99 15.53 -3.24
N ALA A 181 4.62 14.31 -2.87
CA ALA A 181 4.62 13.16 -3.78
C ALA A 181 3.62 13.38 -4.93
N PHE A 182 2.43 13.87 -4.62
CA PHE A 182 1.42 14.22 -5.62
C PHE A 182 1.93 15.27 -6.61
N ARG A 183 2.44 16.42 -6.13
CA ARG A 183 2.96 17.51 -7.00
C ARG A 183 4.11 17.05 -7.88
N LEU A 184 4.97 16.18 -7.35
CA LEU A 184 6.08 15.63 -8.10
C LEU A 184 5.61 14.73 -9.25
N THR A 185 4.46 14.06 -9.08
CA THR A 185 4.00 13.00 -9.97
C THR A 185 2.72 13.32 -10.75
N GLU A 186 2.02 14.41 -10.47
CA GLU A 186 0.71 14.74 -11.06
C GLU A 186 0.70 14.76 -12.61
N ARG A 187 1.86 14.92 -13.24
CA ARG A 187 2.03 14.97 -14.70
C ARG A 187 2.73 13.74 -15.29
N VAL A 188 2.97 12.72 -14.49
CA VAL A 188 3.57 11.48 -14.99
C VAL A 188 2.60 10.85 -16.00
N PRO A 189 3.05 10.57 -17.24
CA PRO A 189 2.19 9.96 -18.24
C PRO A 189 1.87 8.52 -17.87
N LEU A 190 0.60 8.14 -17.96
CA LEU A 190 0.10 6.80 -17.67
C LEU A 190 -0.40 6.12 -18.94
N THR A 191 -0.23 4.80 -19.01
CA THR A 191 -0.64 4.00 -20.17
C THR A 191 -2.16 3.91 -20.26
N ASP A 192 -2.72 4.23 -21.42
CA ASP A 192 -4.14 4.13 -21.74
C ASP A 192 -4.36 3.24 -22.97
N SER A 193 -4.69 1.98 -22.75
CA SER A 193 -4.92 1.01 -23.81
C SER A 193 -6.36 1.04 -24.34
N GLU A 194 -6.57 0.59 -25.58
CA GLU A 194 -7.90 0.43 -26.15
C GLU A 194 -8.80 -0.47 -25.30
N ALA A 195 -8.25 -1.56 -24.76
CA ALA A 195 -8.97 -2.45 -23.84
C ALA A 195 -9.49 -1.72 -22.59
N MET A 196 -8.70 -0.80 -22.02
CA MET A 196 -9.13 0.03 -20.90
C MET A 196 -10.21 1.02 -21.33
N GLN A 197 -10.08 1.63 -22.50
CA GLN A 197 -11.08 2.55 -23.06
C GLN A 197 -12.44 1.85 -23.26
N MET A 198 -12.44 0.64 -23.80
CA MET A 198 -13.64 -0.17 -23.93
C MET A 198 -14.24 -0.55 -22.59
N ALA A 199 -13.41 -0.97 -21.63
CA ALA A 199 -13.87 -1.39 -20.30
C ALA A 199 -14.53 -0.27 -19.48
N ARG A 200 -14.04 0.98 -19.62
CA ARG A 200 -14.59 2.12 -18.87
C ARG A 200 -15.76 2.83 -19.57
N ARG A 201 -15.97 2.59 -20.86
CA ARG A 201 -17.00 3.26 -21.65
C ARG A 201 -18.43 3.15 -21.08
N PRO A 202 -18.86 2.00 -20.49
CA PRO A 202 -20.21 1.86 -19.95
C PRO A 202 -20.46 2.66 -18.66
N TYR A 203 -19.42 3.15 -17.99
CA TYR A 203 -19.59 3.87 -16.73
C TYR A 203 -20.10 5.30 -16.97
N PRO A 204 -21.08 5.79 -16.18
CA PRO A 204 -21.69 7.11 -16.39
C PRO A 204 -20.79 8.27 -15.94
N SER A 205 -19.90 8.03 -14.99
CA SER A 205 -19.02 9.05 -14.43
C SER A 205 -18.02 9.57 -15.47
N GLU A 206 -17.83 10.88 -15.53
CA GLU A 206 -16.80 11.50 -16.33
C GLU A 206 -15.41 11.04 -15.92
N ASN A 207 -15.15 10.97 -14.59
CA ASN A 207 -13.86 10.53 -14.06
C ASN A 207 -13.53 9.09 -14.47
N ALA A 208 -14.52 8.18 -14.49
CA ALA A 208 -14.30 6.81 -14.96
C ALA A 208 -13.88 6.77 -16.44
N ARG A 209 -14.45 7.64 -17.27
CA ARG A 209 -14.23 7.64 -18.73
C ARG A 209 -12.98 8.38 -19.21
N ARG A 210 -12.39 9.20 -18.35
CA ARG A 210 -11.13 9.91 -18.65
C ARG A 210 -9.98 8.92 -18.93
N PRO A 211 -8.93 9.34 -19.67
CA PRO A 211 -7.63 8.68 -19.61
C PRO A 211 -7.14 8.59 -18.16
N PRO A 212 -6.28 7.60 -17.82
CA PRO A 212 -5.72 7.49 -16.49
C PRO A 212 -4.93 8.72 -16.08
N PHE A 213 -4.98 9.07 -14.81
CA PHE A 213 -4.33 10.25 -14.23
C PHE A 213 -3.87 10.00 -12.80
N VAL A 214 -2.92 10.81 -12.34
CA VAL A 214 -2.50 10.81 -10.93
C VAL A 214 -3.43 11.71 -10.12
N LEU A 215 -3.86 11.24 -8.96
CA LEU A 215 -4.76 11.98 -8.07
C LEU A 215 -4.39 11.79 -6.60
N LYS A 216 -4.98 12.58 -5.73
CA LYS A 216 -5.05 12.30 -4.29
C LYS A 216 -6.37 11.63 -4.00
N GLY A 217 -6.37 10.65 -3.09
CA GLY A 217 -7.57 9.98 -2.68
C GLY A 217 -7.29 8.81 -1.75
N ASP A 218 -8.18 8.61 -0.81
CA ASP A 218 -7.97 7.75 0.32
C ASP A 218 -8.31 6.29 0.03
N THR A 219 -7.73 5.41 0.83
CA THR A 219 -7.83 3.96 0.64
C THR A 219 -8.62 3.33 1.78
N LEU A 220 -9.61 2.50 1.43
CA LEU A 220 -10.17 1.51 2.35
C LEU A 220 -9.38 0.20 2.18
N SER A 221 -8.82 -0.31 3.27
CA SER A 221 -8.03 -1.53 3.29
C SER A 221 -8.75 -2.62 4.07
N ALA A 222 -8.99 -3.76 3.42
CA ALA A 222 -9.65 -4.92 4.04
C ALA A 222 -9.04 -6.21 3.50
N GLY A 223 -8.87 -7.22 4.35
CA GLY A 223 -8.42 -8.55 3.94
C GLY A 223 -9.40 -9.26 3.02
N THR A 224 -10.65 -8.84 3.01
CA THR A 224 -11.69 -9.32 2.09
C THR A 224 -11.66 -8.52 0.79
N PHE A 225 -11.50 -9.23 -0.34
CA PHE A 225 -11.78 -8.63 -1.66
C PHE A 225 -13.30 -8.50 -1.82
N TRP A 226 -13.78 -7.29 -1.91
CA TRP A 226 -15.19 -6.99 -2.12
C TRP A 226 -15.42 -6.31 -3.48
N HIS A 227 -16.65 -6.39 -3.99
CA HIS A 227 -17.03 -5.82 -5.27
C HIS A 227 -18.53 -5.56 -5.31
N GLY A 228 -18.90 -4.36 -5.72
CA GLY A 228 -20.31 -4.03 -5.94
C GLY A 228 -20.68 -2.61 -5.51
N LYS A 229 -21.74 -2.07 -6.12
CA LYS A 229 -22.20 -0.71 -5.88
C LYS A 229 -22.53 -0.43 -4.40
N LEU A 230 -23.21 -1.36 -3.73
CA LEU A 230 -23.56 -1.16 -2.32
C LEU A 230 -22.33 -1.21 -1.41
N MET A 231 -21.30 -1.97 -1.79
CA MET A 231 -20.03 -1.99 -1.08
C MET A 231 -19.23 -0.71 -1.34
N ASP A 232 -19.26 -0.15 -2.54
CA ASP A 232 -18.67 1.17 -2.83
C ASP A 232 -19.36 2.28 -2.04
N GLU A 233 -20.70 2.27 -1.96
CA GLU A 233 -21.46 3.21 -1.13
C GLU A 233 -21.09 3.08 0.36
N TRP A 234 -20.98 1.84 0.86
CA TRP A 234 -20.49 1.58 2.22
C TRP A 234 -19.06 2.11 2.42
N ALA A 235 -18.15 1.84 1.50
CA ALA A 235 -16.76 2.29 1.61
C ALA A 235 -16.64 3.82 1.65
N ASN A 236 -17.43 4.54 0.83
CA ASN A 236 -17.54 6.00 0.89
C ASN A 236 -17.99 6.49 2.26
N ASP A 237 -19.09 5.92 2.78
CA ASP A 237 -19.65 6.30 4.08
C ASP A 237 -18.71 5.93 5.22
N TRP A 238 -18.04 4.76 5.13
CA TRP A 238 -17.10 4.25 6.14
C TRP A 238 -15.84 5.11 6.26
N VAL A 239 -15.22 5.47 5.12
CA VAL A 239 -14.07 6.38 5.11
C VAL A 239 -14.45 7.75 5.67
N ARG A 240 -15.58 8.30 5.27
CA ARG A 240 -16.07 9.57 5.81
C ARG A 240 -16.33 9.52 7.31
N TYR A 241 -16.94 8.44 7.78
CA TYR A 241 -17.23 8.24 9.20
C TYR A 241 -15.92 8.22 10.02
N HIS A 242 -14.98 7.34 9.71
CA HIS A 242 -13.75 7.17 10.47
C HIS A 242 -12.79 8.36 10.38
N THR A 243 -12.88 9.17 9.34
CA THR A 243 -12.04 10.37 9.17
C THR A 243 -12.70 11.67 9.65
N GLY A 244 -13.89 11.59 10.26
CA GLY A 244 -14.65 12.77 10.65
C GLY A 244 -15.03 13.66 9.47
N GLY A 245 -15.34 13.07 8.32
CA GLY A 245 -15.75 13.74 7.09
C GLY A 245 -14.62 14.30 6.24
N LYS A 246 -13.36 14.06 6.60
CA LYS A 246 -12.16 14.61 5.92
C LYS A 246 -11.64 13.72 4.80
N GLY A 247 -11.83 12.41 4.91
CA GLY A 247 -11.37 11.45 3.93
C GLY A 247 -12.27 11.39 2.69
N ASP A 248 -11.67 11.01 1.59
CA ASP A 248 -12.29 10.90 0.27
C ASP A 248 -11.95 9.53 -0.34
N PHE A 249 -12.88 8.57 -0.22
CA PHE A 249 -12.68 7.22 -0.70
C PHE A 249 -12.44 7.18 -2.21
N VAL A 250 -11.31 6.64 -2.61
CA VAL A 250 -10.92 6.49 -4.03
C VAL A 250 -10.53 5.06 -4.35
N THR A 251 -9.75 4.39 -3.49
CA THR A 251 -9.23 3.04 -3.78
C THR A 251 -9.55 2.05 -2.68
N THR A 252 -9.63 0.77 -3.06
CA THR A 252 -9.73 -0.36 -2.13
C THR A 252 -8.58 -1.33 -2.33
N ALA A 253 -7.93 -1.72 -1.24
CA ALA A 253 -6.78 -2.61 -1.23
C ALA A 253 -6.85 -3.57 -0.03
N MET A 254 -5.88 -4.48 0.11
CA MET A 254 -5.99 -5.57 1.07
C MET A 254 -4.88 -5.60 2.14
N GLU A 255 -3.86 -4.74 2.07
CA GLU A 255 -2.64 -4.90 2.89
C GLU A 255 -2.24 -3.66 3.69
N ASP A 256 -2.77 -2.48 3.33
CA ASP A 256 -2.25 -1.21 3.83
C ASP A 256 -2.32 -1.12 5.35
N THR A 257 -3.44 -1.53 5.95
CA THR A 257 -3.62 -1.46 7.41
C THR A 257 -2.67 -2.40 8.14
N GLY A 258 -2.38 -3.58 7.61
CA GLY A 258 -1.36 -4.48 8.18
C GLY A 258 0.04 -3.87 8.15
N THR A 259 0.42 -3.25 7.03
CA THR A 259 1.67 -2.52 6.90
C THR A 259 1.74 -1.36 7.89
N LEU A 260 0.72 -0.50 7.93
CA LEU A 260 0.70 0.70 8.78
C LEU A 260 0.64 0.38 10.27
N GLN A 261 -0.09 -0.68 10.66
CA GLN A 261 -0.09 -1.15 12.05
C GLN A 261 1.31 -1.59 12.49
N SER A 262 1.99 -2.36 11.64
CA SER A 262 3.37 -2.80 11.92
C SER A 262 4.32 -1.62 12.02
N LEU A 263 4.26 -0.67 11.10
CA LEU A 263 5.08 0.55 11.13
C LEU A 263 4.79 1.40 12.37
N THR A 264 3.54 1.44 12.84
CA THR A 264 3.17 2.12 14.09
C THR A 264 3.87 1.49 15.30
N PHE A 265 3.87 0.16 15.40
CA PHE A 265 4.56 -0.55 16.49
C PHE A 265 6.10 -0.40 16.39
N LEU A 266 6.64 -0.50 15.19
CA LEU A 266 8.07 -0.30 14.94
C LEU A 266 8.53 1.12 15.25
N ALA A 267 7.69 2.13 15.03
CA ALA A 267 7.98 3.52 15.38
C ALA A 267 8.02 3.71 16.90
N ARG A 268 7.11 3.09 17.66
CA ARG A 268 7.15 3.07 19.13
C ARG A 268 8.43 2.42 19.64
N ALA A 269 8.93 1.42 18.93
CA ALA A 269 10.20 0.75 19.24
C ALA A 269 11.44 1.52 18.72
N GLY A 270 11.27 2.71 18.11
CA GLY A 270 12.36 3.52 17.57
C GLY A 270 13.05 2.95 16.35
N ARG A 271 12.38 2.02 15.64
CA ARG A 271 12.94 1.33 14.46
C ARG A 271 12.68 2.04 13.15
N VAL A 272 11.57 2.80 13.05
CA VAL A 272 11.13 3.53 11.86
C VAL A 272 10.55 4.90 12.23
N ASP A 273 10.31 5.76 11.24
CA ASP A 273 9.59 7.04 11.39
C ASP A 273 8.31 7.01 10.53
N VAL A 274 7.15 6.93 11.16
CA VAL A 274 5.84 6.87 10.46
C VAL A 274 5.53 8.13 9.64
N ARG A 275 6.22 9.25 9.87
CA ARG A 275 6.08 10.46 9.04
C ARG A 275 6.73 10.31 7.66
N ARG A 276 7.43 9.20 7.40
CA ARG A 276 8.14 8.87 6.17
C ARG A 276 7.44 7.79 5.36
N VAL A 277 6.13 7.64 5.56
CA VAL A 277 5.33 6.61 4.89
C VAL A 277 4.46 7.24 3.82
N LEU A 278 4.42 6.62 2.65
CA LEU A 278 3.57 6.93 1.51
C LEU A 278 2.81 5.69 1.09
N VAL A 279 1.55 5.86 0.70
CA VAL A 279 0.71 4.83 0.10
C VAL A 279 0.27 5.28 -1.27
N LEU A 280 0.63 4.50 -2.28
CA LEU A 280 0.29 4.66 -3.68
C LEU A 280 -0.50 3.44 -4.15
N ARG A 281 -1.74 3.65 -4.57
CA ARG A 281 -2.57 2.59 -5.15
C ARG A 281 -2.96 2.90 -6.58
N THR A 282 -2.88 1.90 -7.46
CA THR A 282 -3.10 2.07 -8.89
C THR A 282 -4.23 1.17 -9.39
N ALA A 283 -5.10 1.75 -10.20
CA ALA A 283 -6.39 1.17 -10.55
C ALA A 283 -6.30 0.02 -11.57
N SER A 284 -6.34 -1.23 -11.10
CA SER A 284 -6.41 -2.42 -11.97
C SER A 284 -7.81 -2.73 -12.45
N ASN A 285 -8.83 -2.39 -11.65
CA ASN A 285 -10.25 -2.64 -11.89
C ASN A 285 -11.10 -1.57 -11.22
N PHE A 286 -12.34 -1.44 -11.64
CA PHE A 286 -13.33 -0.72 -10.84
C PHE A 286 -13.82 -1.61 -9.69
N ASP A 287 -14.15 -1.01 -8.55
CA ASP A 287 -14.64 -1.70 -7.36
C ASP A 287 -16.13 -2.09 -7.45
N GLN A 288 -16.80 -1.66 -8.51
CA GLN A 288 -18.19 -1.99 -8.80
C GLN A 288 -18.40 -2.27 -10.28
N PRO A 289 -19.45 -3.04 -10.65
CA PRO A 289 -19.77 -3.32 -12.05
C PRO A 289 -20.30 -2.08 -12.78
N PRO A 290 -20.22 -2.05 -14.11
CA PRO A 290 -20.94 -1.05 -14.90
C PRO A 290 -22.46 -1.24 -14.78
N PRO A 291 -23.27 -0.19 -15.05
CA PRO A 291 -24.72 -0.29 -15.04
C PRO A 291 -25.26 -1.43 -15.89
N GLY A 292 -26.29 -2.12 -15.41
CA GLY A 292 -26.94 -3.23 -16.11
C GLY A 292 -26.29 -4.60 -15.92
N ILE A 293 -25.21 -4.70 -15.16
CA ILE A 293 -24.53 -5.96 -14.83
C ILE A 293 -24.53 -6.11 -13.30
N SER A 294 -24.85 -7.30 -12.80
CA SER A 294 -24.76 -7.58 -11.37
C SER A 294 -23.31 -7.74 -10.90
N ALA A 295 -23.05 -7.53 -9.62
CA ALA A 295 -21.73 -7.74 -9.03
C ALA A 295 -21.24 -9.19 -9.24
N ALA A 296 -22.10 -10.17 -9.03
CA ALA A 296 -21.80 -11.57 -9.22
C ALA A 296 -21.44 -11.89 -10.70
N GLU A 297 -22.20 -11.35 -11.64
CA GLU A 297 -21.94 -11.52 -13.07
C GLU A 297 -20.62 -10.86 -13.49
N ASN A 298 -20.32 -9.67 -12.97
CA ASN A 298 -19.06 -8.99 -13.28
C ASN A 298 -17.87 -9.77 -12.74
N LEU A 299 -17.94 -10.27 -11.50
CA LEU A 299 -16.88 -11.11 -10.92
C LEU A 299 -16.70 -12.43 -11.70
N ALA A 300 -17.79 -13.05 -12.16
CA ALA A 300 -17.72 -14.28 -12.94
C ALA A 300 -17.03 -14.06 -14.33
N ARG A 301 -17.18 -12.87 -14.90
CA ARG A 301 -16.57 -12.50 -16.19
C ARG A 301 -15.10 -12.10 -16.07
N THR A 302 -14.67 -11.68 -14.90
CA THR A 302 -13.35 -11.08 -14.66
C THR A 302 -12.52 -11.99 -13.75
N LYS A 303 -11.54 -12.69 -14.31
CA LYS A 303 -10.60 -13.45 -13.49
C LYS A 303 -9.55 -12.49 -12.91
N LEU A 304 -9.17 -12.74 -11.66
CA LEU A 304 -8.06 -12.02 -11.01
C LEU A 304 -6.82 -12.07 -11.91
N GLY A 305 -6.19 -10.91 -12.10
CA GLY A 305 -5.03 -10.78 -12.98
C GLY A 305 -5.33 -10.70 -14.48
N GLN A 306 -6.60 -10.73 -14.91
CA GLN A 306 -7.00 -10.60 -16.30
C GLN A 306 -7.79 -9.32 -16.59
N TYR A 307 -7.76 -8.36 -15.65
CA TYR A 307 -8.35 -7.04 -15.86
C TYR A 307 -7.65 -6.30 -17.00
N SER A 308 -8.41 -5.50 -17.76
CA SER A 308 -7.86 -4.69 -18.86
C SER A 308 -6.75 -3.74 -18.43
N ALA A 309 -6.79 -3.27 -17.20
CA ALA A 309 -5.79 -2.39 -16.61
C ALA A 309 -4.80 -3.10 -15.69
N PHE A 310 -4.74 -4.44 -15.64
CA PHE A 310 -3.84 -5.16 -14.71
C PHE A 310 -2.38 -4.77 -14.93
N VAL A 311 -1.84 -5.01 -16.11
CA VAL A 311 -0.45 -4.66 -16.43
C VAL A 311 -0.23 -3.13 -16.46
N PRO A 312 -1.11 -2.30 -17.07
CA PRO A 312 -1.00 -0.85 -16.95
C PRO A 312 -0.97 -0.31 -15.53
N ALA A 313 -1.72 -0.91 -14.60
CA ALA A 313 -1.71 -0.51 -13.18
C ALA A 313 -0.38 -0.87 -12.50
N LEU A 314 0.18 -2.06 -12.75
CA LEU A 314 1.51 -2.44 -12.26
C LEU A 314 2.58 -1.48 -12.78
N GLU A 315 2.53 -1.13 -14.07
CA GLU A 315 3.44 -0.16 -14.67
C GLU A 315 3.27 1.23 -14.05
N ALA A 316 2.03 1.67 -13.79
CA ALA A 316 1.73 2.93 -13.14
C ALA A 316 2.28 2.99 -11.71
N ALA A 317 2.15 1.91 -10.92
CA ALA A 317 2.70 1.81 -9.56
C ALA A 317 4.22 2.00 -9.55
N TRP A 318 4.93 1.33 -10.46
CA TRP A 318 6.35 1.55 -10.63
C TRP A 318 6.65 2.97 -11.13
N ARG A 319 6.04 3.43 -12.22
CA ARG A 319 6.38 4.69 -12.88
C ARG A 319 6.17 5.91 -11.97
N VAL A 320 5.02 5.97 -11.33
CA VAL A 320 4.67 7.05 -10.40
C VAL A 320 5.47 6.93 -9.10
N GLY A 321 5.54 5.72 -8.53
CA GLY A 321 6.29 5.47 -7.32
C GLY A 321 7.78 5.71 -7.49
N ASN A 322 8.37 5.27 -8.61
CA ASN A 322 9.79 5.44 -8.87
C ASN A 322 10.23 6.90 -9.04
N THR A 323 9.37 7.75 -9.60
CA THR A 323 9.62 9.20 -9.64
C THR A 323 9.89 9.75 -8.23
N VAL A 324 9.16 9.24 -7.22
CA VAL A 324 9.37 9.59 -5.81
C VAL A 324 10.66 8.97 -5.27
N VAL A 325 10.87 7.67 -5.51
CA VAL A 325 12.07 6.93 -5.05
C VAL A 325 13.34 7.58 -5.58
N GLU A 326 13.43 7.84 -6.88
CA GLU A 326 14.59 8.51 -7.49
C GLU A 326 14.86 9.88 -6.87
N SER A 327 13.81 10.69 -6.63
CA SER A 327 13.96 11.99 -5.99
C SER A 327 14.50 11.86 -4.56
N LEU A 328 13.98 10.91 -3.77
CA LEU A 328 14.45 10.66 -2.41
C LEU A 328 15.90 10.18 -2.37
N VAL A 329 16.27 9.27 -3.28
CA VAL A 329 17.64 8.72 -3.37
C VAL A 329 18.64 9.77 -3.83
N ARG A 330 18.33 10.50 -4.91
CA ARG A 330 19.17 11.55 -5.46
C ARG A 330 19.45 12.67 -4.47
N ASP A 331 18.41 13.14 -3.81
CA ASP A 331 18.47 14.25 -2.87
C ASP A 331 18.58 13.78 -1.41
N TRP A 332 19.09 12.55 -1.19
CA TRP A 332 19.21 11.91 0.12
C TRP A 332 19.92 12.77 1.18
N PRO A 333 21.00 13.51 0.90
CA PRO A 333 21.65 14.37 1.89
C PRO A 333 20.69 15.40 2.51
N LYS A 334 19.69 15.86 1.75
CA LYS A 334 18.63 16.76 2.19
C LYS A 334 17.50 16.01 2.90
N TYR A 335 17.02 14.92 2.29
CA TYR A 335 15.81 14.23 2.74
C TYR A 335 16.06 13.21 3.85
N ARG A 336 17.32 12.89 4.12
CA ARG A 336 17.68 12.04 5.26
C ARG A 336 17.22 12.61 6.60
N ASP A 337 17.37 13.90 6.82
CA ASP A 337 17.12 14.56 8.09
C ASP A 337 15.80 15.37 8.10
N VAL A 338 15.32 15.81 6.93
CA VAL A 338 14.09 16.61 6.78
C VAL A 338 13.20 15.96 5.73
N THR A 339 11.96 15.62 6.12
CA THR A 339 10.97 15.10 5.16
C THR A 339 10.61 16.17 4.12
N PRO A 340 10.47 15.78 2.83
CA PRO A 340 9.96 16.69 1.82
C PRO A 340 8.58 17.23 2.20
N ALA A 341 8.32 18.46 1.82
CA ALA A 341 7.01 19.09 2.02
C ALA A 341 6.57 19.76 0.71
N GLY A 342 5.31 19.56 0.33
CA GLY A 342 4.66 20.35 -0.71
C GLY A 342 4.66 21.83 -0.32
N LYS A 343 4.93 22.71 -1.30
CA LYS A 343 4.81 24.16 -1.12
C LYS A 343 3.37 24.57 -1.28
#